data_01be4d51287a30f2b430f1848f6e42ad
#
_entry.id   01be4d51287a30f2b430f1848f6e42ad
#
_cell.length_a   1.000
_cell.length_b   1.000
_cell.length_c   1.000
_cell.angle_alpha   90.00
_cell.angle_beta   90.00
_cell.angle_gamma   90.00
#
_symmetry.space_group_name_H-M   'P 1'
#
loop_
_entity.id
_entity.type
_entity.pdbx_description
1 polymer ?
#
loop_
_entity_poly.entity_id
_entity_poly.type
_entity_poly.pdbx_seq_one_letter_code
_entity_poly.pdbx_strand_id
1 'polypeptide(L)'
;HPEQPINFYRPDYHAKTPAMRSPEYVQMSTAAAITLGLIPGRMYRTACTHCLNLLVTYPEGCRANCAYCGLARHREEARDYADRNFIRVDWPTAHYDEVIERVRAGADKGQFQRMCISMITHPNSDADSFVLLEKWVAALPHIPVSILSNPTTMEKADLIEMKRLGAEIFTVALDAVTPEIFERTRGKTVDSPHRWEKYWDAIEWAAEVFGPERFGAHLICGMGETEAEILNMCQRIKDMGGHNHMFAFFPEQGSLMEDWPAVDRGQWRRVQLARFIIDYAGGRADKMVFNADGQVVDFGLTASTLEAIIHSGKPFQTSGCPGKDDTEISACNRPYGDSPPSDILSFPFALNEKDVEIVKRQMAG
;
A
#
# COMPACT_ATOMS: atom_id res chain seq x y z
N HIS A 1 -4.92 34.96 19.33
CA HIS A 1 -3.51 34.63 19.20
C HIS A 1 -3.38 33.67 18.04
N PRO A 2 -2.55 33.92 17.02
CA PRO A 2 -2.28 32.94 15.98
C PRO A 2 -1.40 31.86 16.59
N GLU A 3 -1.84 30.62 16.49
CA GLU A 3 -1.07 29.44 16.88
C GLU A 3 0.20 29.40 16.02
N GLN A 4 1.34 29.45 16.67
CA GLN A 4 2.62 29.25 16.00
C GLN A 4 2.69 27.80 15.49
N PRO A 5 3.19 27.55 14.28
CA PRO A 5 3.37 26.20 13.78
C PRO A 5 4.32 25.46 14.71
N ILE A 6 3.92 24.27 15.11
CA ILE A 6 4.75 23.35 15.91
C ILE A 6 6.03 23.10 15.15
N ASN A 7 7.11 23.63 15.64
CA ASN A 7 8.44 23.45 15.07
C ASN A 7 8.89 22.01 15.43
N PHE A 8 8.73 21.08 14.50
CA PHE A 8 9.25 19.74 14.68
C PHE A 8 10.78 19.84 14.75
N TYR A 9 11.33 19.47 15.91
CA TYR A 9 12.77 19.31 16.09
C TYR A 9 13.28 18.34 15.02
N ARG A 10 13.99 18.85 14.03
CA ARG A 10 14.75 18.05 13.07
C ARG A 10 16.10 17.76 13.73
N PRO A 11 16.42 16.52 14.08
CA PRO A 11 17.80 16.18 14.34
C PRO A 11 18.60 16.51 13.08
N ASP A 12 19.79 17.10 13.23
CA ASP A 12 20.69 17.43 12.12
C ASP A 12 21.08 16.17 11.36
N TYR A 13 20.34 15.86 10.29
CA TYR A 13 20.60 14.75 9.38
C TYR A 13 21.83 14.99 8.46
N HIS A 14 22.54 16.09 8.62
CA HIS A 14 23.72 16.45 7.82
C HIS A 14 25.04 15.91 8.36
N ALA A 15 25.08 15.25 9.51
CA ALA A 15 26.25 14.49 9.89
C ALA A 15 26.40 13.33 8.89
N LYS A 16 27.57 13.18 8.28
CA LYS A 16 27.97 11.99 7.49
C LYS A 16 27.98 10.77 8.42
N THR A 17 26.82 10.30 8.82
CA THR A 17 26.63 9.01 9.46
C THR A 17 26.99 7.92 8.46
N PRO A 18 27.55 6.78 8.89
CA PRO A 18 27.69 5.61 8.04
C PRO A 18 26.37 5.39 7.32
N ALA A 19 26.41 5.25 5.99
CA ALA A 19 25.22 5.20 5.16
C ALA A 19 24.26 4.15 5.70
N MET A 20 23.10 4.58 6.23
CA MET A 20 22.07 3.70 6.77
C MET A 20 21.47 2.90 5.62
N ARG A 21 21.65 1.59 5.65
CA ARG A 21 21.18 0.69 4.59
C ARG A 21 20.63 -0.61 5.15
N SER A 22 19.71 -1.22 4.39
CA SER A 22 19.25 -2.57 4.66
C SER A 22 20.40 -3.59 4.44
N PRO A 23 20.40 -4.70 5.17
CA PRO A 23 19.36 -5.16 6.11
C PRO A 23 19.53 -4.63 7.54
N GLU A 24 20.58 -3.87 7.84
CA GLU A 24 20.85 -3.34 9.18
C GLU A 24 19.86 -2.24 9.57
N TYR A 25 19.46 -1.40 8.62
CA TYR A 25 18.50 -0.32 8.79
C TYR A 25 17.29 -0.51 7.89
N VAL A 26 16.15 -0.04 8.36
CA VAL A 26 14.87 -0.03 7.62
C VAL A 26 14.19 1.32 7.79
N GLN A 27 13.43 1.73 6.80
CA GLN A 27 12.45 2.78 6.99
C GLN A 27 11.13 2.16 7.42
N MET A 28 10.30 2.94 8.12
CA MET A 28 8.96 2.53 8.53
C MET A 28 7.96 3.67 8.40
N SER A 29 6.68 3.34 8.33
CA SER A 29 5.65 4.37 8.32
C SER A 29 5.71 5.21 9.61
N THR A 30 5.39 6.50 9.50
CA THR A 30 5.30 7.40 10.67
C THR A 30 4.37 6.82 11.75
N ALA A 31 3.24 6.23 11.36
CA ALA A 31 2.32 5.60 12.30
C ALA A 31 2.97 4.45 13.08
N ALA A 32 3.77 3.61 12.43
CA ALA A 32 4.51 2.55 13.09
C ALA A 32 5.59 3.11 14.03
N ALA A 33 6.32 4.13 13.61
CA ALA A 33 7.36 4.77 14.43
C ALA A 33 6.77 5.42 15.69
N ILE A 34 5.60 6.07 15.59
CA ILE A 34 4.87 6.60 16.75
C ILE A 34 4.43 5.46 17.67
N THR A 35 3.87 4.39 17.13
CA THR A 35 3.41 3.23 17.90
C THR A 35 4.53 2.57 18.68
N LEU A 36 5.73 2.51 18.09
CA LEU A 36 6.92 1.96 18.76
C LEU A 36 7.63 2.97 19.69
N GLY A 37 7.16 4.21 19.76
CA GLY A 37 7.79 5.25 20.57
C GLY A 37 9.16 5.69 20.05
N LEU A 38 9.46 5.45 18.76
CA LEU A 38 10.68 5.92 18.11
C LEU A 38 10.64 7.43 17.84
N ILE A 39 9.43 7.95 17.56
CA ILE A 39 9.16 9.37 17.42
C ILE A 39 7.93 9.75 18.26
N PRO A 40 7.85 11.00 18.76
CA PRO A 40 6.65 11.47 19.45
C PRO A 40 5.51 11.71 18.46
N GLY A 41 4.28 11.47 18.86
CA GLY A 41 3.12 11.79 18.04
C GLY A 41 1.82 11.19 18.54
N ARG A 42 0.72 11.63 17.94
CA ARG A 42 -0.62 11.07 18.11
C ARG A 42 -1.31 11.00 16.75
N MET A 43 -2.08 9.95 16.55
CA MET A 43 -2.89 9.82 15.37
C MET A 43 -4.28 10.40 15.60
N TYR A 44 -4.80 11.12 14.60
CA TYR A 44 -6.13 11.72 14.63
C TYR A 44 -7.21 10.65 14.88
N ARG A 45 -8.25 11.00 15.65
CA ARG A 45 -9.35 10.11 16.06
C ARG A 45 -8.86 8.81 16.73
N THR A 46 -7.71 8.87 17.40
CA THR A 46 -7.11 7.69 18.06
C THR A 46 -6.91 6.47 17.16
N ALA A 47 -6.67 6.71 15.87
CA ALA A 47 -6.35 5.63 14.93
C ALA A 47 -5.13 4.83 15.42
N CYS A 48 -5.20 3.51 15.27
CA CYS A 48 -4.09 2.61 15.59
C CYS A 48 -3.55 2.00 14.30
N THR A 49 -2.25 1.75 14.22
CA THR A 49 -1.72 0.95 13.12
C THR A 49 -1.63 -0.52 13.54
N HIS A 50 -2.15 -1.41 12.68
CA HIS A 50 -2.15 -2.86 12.93
C HIS A 50 -1.11 -3.61 12.08
N CYS A 51 -0.39 -2.89 11.22
CA CYS A 51 0.70 -3.44 10.45
C CYS A 51 1.96 -2.60 10.63
N LEU A 52 3.06 -3.25 10.98
CA LEU A 52 4.38 -2.65 10.90
C LEU A 52 4.82 -2.66 9.44
N ASN A 53 4.63 -1.53 8.75
CA ASN A 53 5.08 -1.36 7.38
C ASN A 53 6.55 -0.96 7.38
N LEU A 54 7.41 -1.84 6.90
CA LEU A 54 8.83 -1.58 6.68
C LEU A 54 9.11 -1.35 5.20
N LEU A 55 10.12 -0.57 4.91
CA LEU A 55 10.66 -0.33 3.58
C LEU A 55 12.17 -0.55 3.61
N VAL A 56 12.67 -1.36 2.68
CA VAL A 56 14.12 -1.47 2.50
C VAL A 56 14.69 -0.12 2.04
N THR A 57 15.86 0.23 2.53
CA THR A 57 16.46 1.55 2.28
C THR A 57 17.92 1.43 1.89
N TYR A 58 18.33 2.29 0.94
CA TYR A 58 19.69 2.37 0.43
C TYR A 58 20.02 3.83 0.14
N PRO A 59 21.28 4.28 0.42
CA PRO A 59 21.71 5.64 0.11
C PRO A 59 21.60 6.00 -1.38
N GLU A 60 21.71 4.98 -2.25
CA GLU A 60 21.60 5.13 -3.71
C GLU A 60 20.15 5.33 -4.17
N GLY A 61 19.17 5.05 -3.29
CA GLY A 61 17.75 5.15 -3.60
C GLY A 61 17.24 4.06 -4.53
N CYS A 62 16.00 4.23 -5.00
CA CYS A 62 15.36 3.33 -5.96
C CYS A 62 15.92 3.53 -7.37
N ARG A 63 16.18 2.44 -8.10
CA ARG A 63 16.63 2.49 -9.51
C ARG A 63 15.51 2.61 -10.52
N ALA A 64 14.27 2.51 -10.08
CA ALA A 64 13.11 2.72 -10.93
C ALA A 64 12.77 4.21 -11.06
N ASN A 65 11.93 4.54 -12.03
CA ASN A 65 11.50 5.91 -12.32
C ASN A 65 9.99 5.98 -12.56
N CYS A 66 9.21 5.36 -11.64
CA CYS A 66 7.76 5.41 -11.76
C CYS A 66 7.26 6.86 -11.69
N ALA A 67 6.46 7.28 -12.67
CA ALA A 67 6.05 8.66 -12.88
C ALA A 67 5.30 9.30 -11.70
N TYR A 68 4.66 8.50 -10.86
CA TYR A 68 3.84 8.92 -9.72
C TYR A 68 4.56 8.77 -8.37
N CYS A 69 5.80 8.26 -8.36
CA CYS A 69 6.44 7.80 -7.13
C CYS A 69 7.39 8.87 -6.55
N GLY A 70 7.26 9.12 -5.25
CA GLY A 70 8.15 10.00 -4.51
C GLY A 70 9.60 9.49 -4.38
N LEU A 71 9.83 8.21 -4.66
CA LEU A 71 11.16 7.58 -4.66
C LEU A 71 11.76 7.43 -6.07
N ALA A 72 11.12 8.00 -7.10
CA ALA A 72 11.58 7.90 -8.48
C ALA A 72 13.01 8.44 -8.63
N ARG A 73 13.82 7.72 -9.42
CA ARG A 73 15.24 8.02 -9.64
C ARG A 73 15.50 9.44 -10.14
N HIS A 74 14.62 9.96 -11.01
CA HIS A 74 14.74 11.28 -11.64
C HIS A 74 13.81 12.32 -11.01
N ARG A 75 13.43 12.15 -9.75
CA ARG A 75 12.67 13.18 -9.05
C ARG A 75 13.47 14.47 -8.96
N GLU A 76 12.84 15.62 -9.27
CA GLU A 76 13.51 16.91 -9.37
C GLU A 76 13.76 17.61 -8.02
N GLU A 77 13.10 17.18 -6.97
CA GLU A 77 13.25 17.77 -5.64
C GLU A 77 14.48 17.29 -4.88
N ALA A 78 14.86 18.09 -3.87
CA ALA A 78 15.98 17.77 -3.00
C ALA A 78 15.86 16.36 -2.41
N ARG A 79 16.93 15.57 -2.48
CA ARG A 79 16.97 14.17 -2.04
C ARG A 79 16.48 13.97 -0.61
N ASP A 80 16.79 14.92 0.29
CA ASP A 80 16.37 14.88 1.69
C ASP A 80 14.84 14.92 1.86
N TYR A 81 14.10 15.54 0.92
CA TYR A 81 12.65 15.48 0.88
C TYR A 81 12.16 14.17 0.24
N ALA A 82 12.76 13.77 -0.88
CA ALA A 82 12.42 12.54 -1.59
C ALA A 82 12.63 11.28 -0.72
N ASP A 83 13.69 11.26 0.10
CA ASP A 83 14.00 10.13 0.97
C ASP A 83 13.01 9.96 2.14
N ARG A 84 12.15 10.95 2.37
CA ARG A 84 11.20 10.97 3.50
C ARG A 84 9.76 10.72 3.09
N ASN A 85 9.40 11.01 1.85
CA ASN A 85 8.03 10.94 1.37
C ASN A 85 7.81 9.74 0.45
N PHE A 86 7.27 8.70 1.04
CA PHE A 86 6.65 7.60 0.32
C PHE A 86 5.17 7.59 0.67
N ILE A 87 4.30 7.87 -0.30
CA ILE A 87 2.85 7.99 -0.06
C ILE A 87 2.53 9.04 1.04
N ARG A 88 2.91 10.31 0.84
CA ARG A 88 2.52 11.49 1.65
C ARG A 88 2.87 11.45 3.14
N VAL A 89 3.69 10.53 3.59
CA VAL A 89 4.13 10.45 4.99
C VAL A 89 5.64 10.32 5.06
N ASP A 90 6.21 10.86 6.12
CA ASP A 90 7.62 10.63 6.42
C ASP A 90 7.82 9.17 6.81
N TRP A 91 8.91 8.60 6.32
CA TRP A 91 9.34 7.25 6.66
C TRP A 91 10.64 7.30 7.43
N PRO A 92 10.61 7.45 8.77
CA PRO A 92 11.82 7.49 9.58
C PRO A 92 12.61 6.19 9.48
N THR A 93 13.92 6.33 9.50
CA THR A 93 14.87 5.21 9.48
C THR A 93 15.22 4.78 10.90
N ALA A 94 15.26 3.48 11.15
CA ALA A 94 15.67 2.91 12.42
C ALA A 94 16.56 1.68 12.21
N HIS A 95 17.37 1.35 13.22
CA HIS A 95 18.09 0.10 13.25
C HIS A 95 17.12 -1.08 13.39
N TYR A 96 17.24 -2.09 12.54
CA TYR A 96 16.25 -3.18 12.48
C TYR A 96 16.17 -3.97 13.79
N ASP A 97 17.30 -4.18 14.48
CA ASP A 97 17.30 -4.84 15.79
C ASP A 97 16.53 -4.05 16.85
N GLU A 98 16.65 -2.72 16.83
CA GLU A 98 15.87 -1.87 17.75
C GLU A 98 14.37 -2.02 17.49
N VAL A 99 13.96 -2.09 16.23
CA VAL A 99 12.55 -2.33 15.87
C VAL A 99 12.06 -3.64 16.45
N ILE A 100 12.80 -4.74 16.27
CA ILE A 100 12.47 -6.07 16.79
C ILE A 100 12.39 -6.03 18.33
N GLU A 101 13.39 -5.45 19.00
CA GLU A 101 13.42 -5.39 20.47
C GLU A 101 12.26 -4.57 21.04
N ARG A 102 11.88 -3.47 20.42
CA ARG A 102 10.74 -2.66 20.85
C ARG A 102 9.42 -3.43 20.73
N VAL A 103 9.21 -4.17 19.63
CA VAL A 103 8.02 -5.03 19.48
C VAL A 103 8.05 -6.15 20.54
N ARG A 104 9.20 -6.81 20.73
CA ARG A 104 9.37 -7.85 21.76
C ARG A 104 9.10 -7.34 23.17
N ALA A 105 9.49 -6.11 23.46
CA ALA A 105 9.24 -5.45 24.74
C ALA A 105 7.76 -4.97 24.89
N GLY A 106 6.91 -5.16 23.88
CA GLY A 106 5.51 -4.77 23.92
C GLY A 106 5.26 -3.29 23.70
N ALA A 107 6.16 -2.57 23.05
CA ALA A 107 6.01 -1.14 22.77
C ALA A 107 4.77 -0.84 21.92
N ASP A 108 4.41 -1.76 21.01
CA ASP A 108 3.19 -1.70 20.20
C ASP A 108 1.89 -2.04 20.97
N LYS A 109 2.00 -2.44 22.25
CA LYS A 109 0.87 -2.88 23.10
C LYS A 109 0.02 -3.99 22.47
N GLY A 110 0.65 -4.86 21.67
CA GLY A 110 -0.03 -5.94 20.96
C GLY A 110 -0.88 -5.48 19.77
N GLN A 111 -0.70 -4.26 19.27
CA GLN A 111 -1.47 -3.73 18.17
C GLN A 111 -1.07 -4.35 16.81
N PHE A 112 0.20 -4.74 16.64
CA PHE A 112 0.65 -5.30 15.38
C PHE A 112 0.11 -6.71 15.16
N GLN A 113 -0.72 -6.84 14.16
CA GLN A 113 -1.27 -8.12 13.70
C GLN A 113 -0.48 -8.69 12.52
N ARG A 114 0.37 -7.87 11.89
CA ARG A 114 1.17 -8.21 10.72
C ARG A 114 2.38 -7.30 10.61
N MET A 115 3.44 -7.81 9.99
CA MET A 115 4.55 -7.00 9.49
C MET A 115 4.59 -7.12 7.97
N CYS A 116 4.92 -6.03 7.28
CA CYS A 116 5.08 -6.01 5.83
C CYS A 116 6.48 -5.50 5.47
N ILE A 117 7.19 -6.25 4.65
CA ILE A 117 8.45 -5.81 4.02
C ILE A 117 8.10 -5.28 2.65
N SER A 118 8.27 -3.97 2.44
CA SER A 118 8.11 -3.33 1.14
C SER A 118 9.46 -3.15 0.49
N MET A 119 9.53 -3.44 -0.81
CA MET A 119 10.76 -3.43 -1.60
C MET A 119 10.81 -2.20 -2.50
N ILE A 120 12.02 -1.70 -2.73
CA ILE A 120 12.33 -0.78 -3.83
C ILE A 120 13.15 -1.53 -4.88
N THR A 121 13.27 -1.00 -6.08
CA THR A 121 14.11 -1.59 -7.12
C THR A 121 15.57 -1.27 -6.86
N HIS A 122 16.31 -2.23 -6.34
CA HIS A 122 17.72 -2.12 -6.01
C HIS A 122 18.38 -3.50 -6.08
N PRO A 123 19.67 -3.64 -6.48
CA PRO A 123 20.34 -4.94 -6.61
C PRO A 123 20.34 -5.80 -5.36
N ASN A 124 20.32 -5.19 -4.17
CA ASN A 124 20.38 -5.89 -2.89
C ASN A 124 18.98 -6.14 -2.29
N SER A 125 17.92 -5.56 -2.88
CA SER A 125 16.57 -5.56 -2.27
C SER A 125 16.06 -6.96 -1.99
N ASP A 126 16.27 -7.89 -2.90
CA ASP A 126 15.80 -9.28 -2.76
C ASP A 126 16.55 -9.99 -1.64
N ALA A 127 17.89 -9.97 -1.68
CA ALA A 127 18.74 -10.62 -0.68
C ALA A 127 18.55 -10.03 0.74
N ASP A 128 18.46 -8.71 0.84
CA ASP A 128 18.25 -8.06 2.14
C ASP A 128 16.85 -8.34 2.69
N SER A 129 15.84 -8.47 1.83
CA SER A 129 14.49 -8.87 2.24
C SER A 129 14.46 -10.29 2.83
N PHE A 130 15.27 -11.23 2.31
CA PHE A 130 15.42 -12.56 2.90
C PHE A 130 15.99 -12.48 4.32
N VAL A 131 17.03 -11.69 4.53
CA VAL A 131 17.65 -11.50 5.85
C VAL A 131 16.67 -10.86 6.84
N LEU A 132 15.94 -9.84 6.43
CA LEU A 132 14.92 -9.18 7.27
C LEU A 132 13.82 -10.17 7.66
N LEU A 133 13.33 -10.94 6.69
CA LEU A 133 12.27 -11.93 6.90
C LEU A 133 12.71 -13.03 7.88
N GLU A 134 13.86 -13.66 7.64
CA GLU A 134 14.38 -14.72 8.49
C GLU A 134 14.57 -14.25 9.94
N LYS A 135 15.15 -13.08 10.11
CA LYS A 135 15.39 -12.48 11.42
C LYS A 135 14.10 -12.17 12.18
N TRP A 136 13.08 -11.64 11.47
CA TRP A 136 11.76 -11.38 12.07
C TRP A 136 11.07 -12.66 12.50
N VAL A 137 10.99 -13.64 11.62
CA VAL A 137 10.31 -14.92 11.90
C VAL A 137 10.97 -15.65 13.07
N ALA A 138 12.29 -15.61 13.17
CA ALA A 138 13.02 -16.19 14.31
C ALA A 138 12.71 -15.45 15.63
N ALA A 139 12.59 -14.12 15.59
CA ALA A 139 12.41 -13.31 16.79
C ALA A 139 10.94 -13.17 17.24
N LEU A 140 10.00 -13.09 16.30
CA LEU A 140 8.59 -12.75 16.50
C LEU A 140 7.66 -13.64 15.64
N PRO A 141 7.71 -14.97 15.79
CA PRO A 141 7.00 -15.92 14.93
C PRO A 141 5.46 -15.78 14.99
N HIS A 142 4.94 -15.13 16.02
CA HIS A 142 3.50 -14.91 16.21
C HIS A 142 2.94 -13.73 15.40
N ILE A 143 3.80 -12.90 14.79
CA ILE A 143 3.39 -11.81 13.92
C ILE A 143 3.72 -12.19 12.48
N PRO A 144 2.71 -12.57 11.67
CA PRO A 144 2.91 -13.03 10.30
C PRO A 144 3.47 -11.92 9.42
N VAL A 145 4.17 -12.32 8.35
CA VAL A 145 4.84 -11.40 7.43
C VAL A 145 4.20 -11.44 6.06
N SER A 146 3.99 -10.26 5.49
CA SER A 146 3.67 -10.05 4.07
C SER A 146 4.85 -9.41 3.36
N ILE A 147 4.99 -9.73 2.08
CA ILE A 147 5.95 -9.11 1.18
C ILE A 147 5.19 -8.23 0.19
N LEU A 148 5.62 -6.98 0.03
CA LEU A 148 5.21 -6.12 -1.08
C LEU A 148 6.38 -5.97 -2.04
N SER A 149 6.28 -6.62 -3.20
CA SER A 149 7.38 -6.76 -4.15
C SER A 149 7.31 -5.79 -5.31
N ASN A 150 8.50 -5.40 -5.78
CA ASN A 150 8.75 -4.93 -7.13
C ASN A 150 9.55 -6.02 -7.87
N PRO A 151 8.91 -6.94 -8.60
CA PRO A 151 9.51 -8.20 -9.04
C PRO A 151 10.48 -8.07 -10.23
N THR A 152 10.87 -6.86 -10.60
CA THR A 152 11.77 -6.62 -11.75
C THR A 152 13.07 -7.43 -11.69
N THR A 153 13.63 -7.58 -10.49
CA THR A 153 14.88 -8.32 -10.25
C THR A 153 14.64 -9.76 -9.78
N MET A 154 13.40 -10.15 -9.53
CA MET A 154 13.05 -11.44 -8.91
C MET A 154 12.80 -12.54 -9.96
N GLU A 155 13.04 -13.77 -9.51
CA GLU A 155 12.66 -14.98 -10.23
C GLU A 155 11.72 -15.83 -9.34
N LYS A 156 11.06 -16.83 -9.91
CA LYS A 156 10.17 -17.72 -9.15
C LYS A 156 10.84 -18.37 -7.94
N ALA A 157 12.14 -18.67 -8.05
CA ALA A 157 12.94 -19.24 -6.96
C ALA A 157 12.97 -18.31 -5.74
N ASP A 158 12.96 -16.98 -5.94
CA ASP A 158 12.97 -16.03 -4.85
C ASP A 158 11.65 -16.06 -4.06
N LEU A 159 10.53 -16.24 -4.75
CA LEU A 159 9.22 -16.40 -4.10
C LEU A 159 9.17 -17.70 -3.29
N ILE A 160 9.71 -18.79 -3.82
CA ILE A 160 9.81 -20.09 -3.12
C ILE A 160 10.65 -19.91 -1.85
N GLU A 161 11.77 -19.21 -1.94
CA GLU A 161 12.65 -18.94 -0.81
C GLU A 161 11.95 -18.05 0.24
N MET A 162 11.27 -16.99 -0.16
CA MET A 162 10.51 -16.13 0.76
C MET A 162 9.45 -16.94 1.52
N LYS A 163 8.72 -17.82 0.83
CA LYS A 163 7.76 -18.71 1.49
C LYS A 163 8.46 -19.66 2.47
N ARG A 164 9.58 -20.25 2.07
CA ARG A 164 10.38 -21.14 2.94
C ARG A 164 10.86 -20.42 4.21
N LEU A 165 11.24 -19.15 4.10
CA LEU A 165 11.70 -18.32 5.22
C LEU A 165 10.54 -17.83 6.11
N GLY A 166 9.29 -18.06 5.73
CA GLY A 166 8.12 -17.81 6.56
C GLY A 166 7.25 -16.62 6.14
N ALA A 167 7.41 -16.10 4.92
CA ALA A 167 6.43 -15.15 4.38
C ALA A 167 5.08 -15.86 4.21
N GLU A 168 4.02 -15.24 4.72
CA GLU A 168 2.66 -15.76 4.65
C GLU A 168 1.92 -15.30 3.39
N ILE A 169 2.08 -14.04 3.03
CA ILE A 169 1.41 -13.42 1.89
C ILE A 169 2.43 -12.72 1.01
N PHE A 170 2.29 -12.88 -0.30
CA PHE A 170 3.11 -12.20 -1.29
C PHE A 170 2.25 -11.30 -2.18
N THR A 171 2.58 -10.02 -2.26
CA THR A 171 1.86 -9.06 -3.07
C THR A 171 2.79 -8.41 -4.10
N VAL A 172 2.23 -8.12 -5.26
CA VAL A 172 2.94 -7.50 -6.39
C VAL A 172 2.43 -6.07 -6.57
N ALA A 173 3.34 -5.11 -6.57
CA ALA A 173 3.03 -3.72 -6.86
C ALA A 173 2.81 -3.53 -8.37
N LEU A 174 1.70 -4.07 -8.90
CA LEU A 174 1.33 -3.92 -10.31
C LEU A 174 0.99 -2.46 -10.64
N ASP A 175 0.28 -1.80 -9.74
CA ASP A 175 -0.14 -0.40 -9.72
C ASP A 175 -1.04 0.00 -10.91
N ALA A 176 -0.60 -0.22 -12.14
CA ALA A 176 -1.38 0.06 -13.35
C ALA A 176 -2.28 -1.11 -13.75
N VAL A 177 -3.45 -0.81 -14.33
CA VAL A 177 -4.45 -1.83 -14.65
C VAL A 177 -4.51 -2.21 -16.12
N THR A 178 -3.79 -1.49 -16.98
CA THR A 178 -3.63 -1.83 -18.41
C THR A 178 -2.15 -1.77 -18.80
N PRO A 179 -1.74 -2.51 -19.86
CA PRO A 179 -0.37 -2.44 -20.37
C PRO A 179 0.03 -1.03 -20.78
N GLU A 180 -0.89 -0.26 -21.34
CA GLU A 180 -0.66 1.11 -21.83
C GLU A 180 -0.39 2.07 -20.67
N ILE A 181 -1.19 1.99 -19.58
CA ILE A 181 -0.97 2.80 -18.38
C ILE A 181 0.33 2.37 -17.71
N PHE A 182 0.60 1.07 -17.62
CA PHE A 182 1.85 0.56 -17.07
C PHE A 182 3.06 1.12 -17.82
N GLU A 183 3.06 1.00 -19.15
CA GLU A 183 4.17 1.48 -19.99
C GLU A 183 4.38 2.98 -19.82
N ARG A 184 3.31 3.77 -19.81
CA ARG A 184 3.33 5.23 -19.68
C ARG A 184 3.79 5.70 -18.30
N THR A 185 3.46 4.97 -17.21
CA THR A 185 3.67 5.44 -15.85
C THR A 185 4.85 4.78 -15.15
N ARG A 186 5.27 3.59 -15.58
CA ARG A 186 6.36 2.85 -14.93
C ARG A 186 7.18 1.96 -15.86
N GLY A 187 6.94 2.02 -17.18
CA GLY A 187 7.69 1.27 -18.20
C GLY A 187 8.80 2.07 -18.85
N LYS A 188 9.16 1.71 -20.07
CA LYS A 188 10.24 2.34 -20.86
C LYS A 188 9.98 3.81 -21.15
N THR A 189 8.72 4.19 -21.35
CA THR A 189 8.33 5.58 -21.67
C THR A 189 8.85 6.57 -20.64
N VAL A 190 8.96 6.16 -19.39
CA VAL A 190 9.49 6.98 -18.28
C VAL A 190 10.89 6.56 -17.82
N ASP A 191 11.63 5.86 -18.69
CA ASP A 191 12.98 5.37 -18.38
C ASP A 191 13.04 4.50 -17.12
N SER A 192 12.06 3.60 -16.95
CA SER A 192 11.99 2.68 -15.84
C SER A 192 12.23 1.23 -16.29
N PRO A 193 12.81 0.36 -15.43
CA PRO A 193 13.18 -1.01 -15.83
C PRO A 193 12.01 -1.98 -15.83
N HIS A 194 10.85 -1.57 -15.33
CA HIS A 194 9.70 -2.46 -15.17
C HIS A 194 9.14 -2.91 -16.51
N ARG A 195 8.59 -4.13 -16.54
CA ARG A 195 7.95 -4.74 -17.72
C ARG A 195 6.63 -5.38 -17.29
N TRP A 196 5.57 -5.10 -18.02
CA TRP A 196 4.23 -5.62 -17.75
C TRP A 196 4.21 -7.14 -17.63
N GLU A 197 4.84 -7.83 -18.56
CA GLU A 197 4.90 -9.29 -18.59
C GLU A 197 5.57 -9.86 -17.34
N LYS A 198 6.68 -9.26 -16.92
CA LYS A 198 7.41 -9.68 -15.72
C LYS A 198 6.58 -9.56 -14.43
N TYR A 199 5.73 -8.54 -14.36
CA TYR A 199 4.83 -8.35 -13.23
C TYR A 199 3.70 -9.39 -13.23
N TRP A 200 3.21 -9.75 -14.41
CA TRP A 200 2.24 -10.84 -14.55
C TRP A 200 2.84 -12.20 -14.25
N ASP A 201 4.04 -12.49 -14.74
CA ASP A 201 4.78 -13.71 -14.37
C ASP A 201 4.87 -13.82 -12.84
N ALA A 202 5.21 -12.74 -12.15
CA ALA A 202 5.32 -12.71 -10.69
C ALA A 202 3.97 -12.92 -9.98
N ILE A 203 2.87 -12.41 -10.50
CA ILE A 203 1.52 -12.66 -9.98
C ILE A 203 1.16 -14.14 -10.14
N GLU A 204 1.44 -14.74 -11.30
CA GLU A 204 1.20 -16.16 -11.56
C GLU A 204 2.08 -17.04 -10.65
N TRP A 205 3.36 -16.70 -10.48
CA TRP A 205 4.24 -17.39 -9.53
C TRP A 205 3.73 -17.26 -8.09
N ALA A 206 3.24 -16.08 -7.70
CA ALA A 206 2.70 -15.88 -6.37
C ALA A 206 1.45 -16.74 -6.14
N ALA A 207 0.54 -16.82 -7.11
CA ALA A 207 -0.62 -17.70 -7.06
C ALA A 207 -0.22 -19.18 -6.89
N GLU A 208 0.78 -19.63 -7.66
CA GLU A 208 1.26 -21.02 -7.62
C GLU A 208 2.00 -21.32 -6.30
N VAL A 209 2.90 -20.42 -5.88
CA VAL A 209 3.76 -20.66 -4.72
C VAL A 209 3.01 -20.47 -3.41
N PHE A 210 2.25 -19.41 -3.26
CA PHE A 210 1.57 -19.06 -2.00
C PHE A 210 0.17 -19.65 -1.92
N GLY A 211 -0.52 -19.80 -3.05
CA GLY A 211 -1.87 -20.37 -3.13
C GLY A 211 -2.98 -19.35 -2.87
N PRO A 212 -4.25 -19.79 -2.95
CA PRO A 212 -5.42 -18.93 -2.77
C PRO A 212 -5.39 -18.18 -1.44
N GLU A 213 -5.89 -16.94 -1.45
CA GLU A 213 -5.98 -16.03 -0.31
C GLU A 213 -4.60 -15.62 0.29
N ARG A 214 -3.47 -16.03 -0.32
CA ARG A 214 -2.10 -15.76 0.15
C ARG A 214 -1.27 -14.94 -0.83
N PHE A 215 -1.89 -14.35 -1.82
CA PHE A 215 -1.24 -13.43 -2.75
C PHE A 215 -2.20 -12.31 -3.15
N GLY A 216 -1.67 -11.25 -3.75
CA GLY A 216 -2.47 -10.15 -4.24
C GLY A 216 -1.69 -9.17 -5.10
N ALA A 217 -2.41 -8.18 -5.61
CA ALA A 217 -1.84 -7.08 -6.37
C ALA A 217 -2.22 -5.74 -5.74
N HIS A 218 -1.26 -4.82 -5.74
CA HIS A 218 -1.53 -3.42 -5.48
C HIS A 218 -1.94 -2.73 -6.77
N LEU A 219 -3.00 -1.93 -6.72
CA LEU A 219 -3.55 -1.19 -7.85
C LEU A 219 -3.77 0.26 -7.43
N ILE A 220 -3.47 1.21 -8.31
CA ILE A 220 -3.69 2.63 -8.09
C ILE A 220 -4.86 3.08 -8.96
N CYS A 221 -5.88 3.67 -8.32
CA CYS A 221 -7.03 4.25 -8.98
C CYS A 221 -6.79 5.73 -9.24
N GLY A 222 -7.00 6.19 -10.47
CA GLY A 222 -6.89 7.59 -10.89
C GLY A 222 -5.68 7.90 -11.78
N MET A 223 -5.06 6.89 -12.39
CA MET A 223 -3.96 7.08 -13.34
C MET A 223 -4.41 7.13 -14.81
N GLY A 224 -5.70 7.34 -15.05
CA GLY A 224 -6.28 7.47 -16.38
C GLY A 224 -7.06 6.26 -16.88
N GLU A 225 -7.24 5.25 -16.05
CA GLU A 225 -8.12 4.11 -16.30
C GLU A 225 -9.60 4.49 -16.09
N THR A 226 -10.48 3.73 -16.72
CA THR A 226 -11.91 3.75 -16.41
C THR A 226 -12.22 2.86 -15.20
N GLU A 227 -13.38 3.08 -14.58
CA GLU A 227 -13.85 2.19 -13.49
C GLU A 227 -14.02 0.75 -14.00
N ALA A 228 -14.49 0.57 -15.24
CA ALA A 228 -14.59 -0.75 -15.86
C ALA A 228 -13.23 -1.46 -15.97
N GLU A 229 -12.19 -0.75 -16.38
CA GLU A 229 -10.85 -1.34 -16.52
C GLU A 229 -10.29 -1.81 -15.17
N ILE A 230 -10.34 -0.95 -14.13
CA ILE A 230 -9.81 -1.32 -12.82
C ILE A 230 -10.64 -2.42 -12.14
N LEU A 231 -11.96 -2.43 -12.31
CA LEU A 231 -12.82 -3.47 -11.73
C LEU A 231 -12.70 -4.81 -12.45
N ASN A 232 -12.49 -4.81 -13.77
CA ASN A 232 -12.14 -6.03 -14.50
C ASN A 232 -10.77 -6.58 -14.07
N MET A 233 -9.81 -5.71 -13.78
CA MET A 233 -8.53 -6.11 -13.19
C MET A 233 -8.74 -6.74 -11.80
N CYS A 234 -9.54 -6.11 -10.95
CA CYS A 234 -9.90 -6.68 -9.63
C CYS A 234 -10.52 -8.08 -9.78
N GLN A 235 -11.44 -8.24 -10.73
CA GLN A 235 -12.07 -9.54 -10.99
C GLN A 235 -11.05 -10.59 -11.44
N ARG A 236 -10.13 -10.21 -12.34
CA ARG A 236 -9.08 -11.12 -12.82
C ARG A 236 -8.21 -11.64 -11.66
N ILE A 237 -7.76 -10.75 -10.78
CA ILE A 237 -6.96 -11.13 -9.60
C ILE A 237 -7.79 -12.03 -8.66
N LYS A 238 -9.07 -11.68 -8.43
CA LYS A 238 -9.98 -12.50 -7.59
C LYS A 238 -10.22 -13.88 -8.17
N ASP A 239 -10.43 -13.99 -9.48
CA ASP A 239 -10.63 -15.28 -10.15
C ASP A 239 -9.39 -16.19 -10.09
N MET A 240 -8.19 -15.60 -9.95
CA MET A 240 -6.95 -16.34 -9.67
C MET A 240 -6.82 -16.77 -8.20
N GLY A 241 -7.72 -16.31 -7.31
CA GLY A 241 -7.69 -16.54 -5.87
C GLY A 241 -6.91 -15.47 -5.08
N GLY A 242 -6.58 -14.35 -5.69
CA GLY A 242 -5.84 -13.25 -5.05
C GLY A 242 -6.74 -12.17 -4.44
N HIS A 243 -6.11 -11.22 -3.78
CA HIS A 243 -6.72 -10.03 -3.18
C HIS A 243 -6.30 -8.76 -3.90
N ASN A 244 -7.20 -7.77 -3.91
CA ASN A 244 -6.97 -6.47 -4.48
C ASN A 244 -6.69 -5.42 -3.41
N HIS A 245 -5.50 -4.83 -3.43
CA HIS A 245 -5.12 -3.76 -2.54
C HIS A 245 -5.12 -2.43 -3.32
N MET A 246 -6.05 -1.55 -2.96
CA MET A 246 -6.33 -0.33 -3.71
C MET A 246 -5.69 0.89 -3.06
N PHE A 247 -5.10 1.74 -3.91
CA PHE A 247 -4.56 3.04 -3.55
C PHE A 247 -5.21 4.14 -4.39
N ALA A 248 -5.49 5.26 -3.77
CA ALA A 248 -5.91 6.46 -4.49
C ALA A 248 -4.67 7.15 -5.09
N PHE A 249 -4.70 7.46 -6.38
CA PHE A 249 -3.66 8.27 -6.98
C PHE A 249 -3.59 9.64 -6.32
N PHE A 250 -2.39 10.05 -6.04
CA PHE A 250 -2.05 11.38 -5.56
C PHE A 250 -0.91 11.97 -6.39
N PRO A 251 -1.04 13.21 -6.88
CA PRO A 251 0.02 13.91 -7.60
C PRO A 251 1.16 14.28 -6.63
N GLU A 252 2.18 13.44 -6.58
CA GLU A 252 3.33 13.64 -5.70
C GLU A 252 4.25 14.73 -6.25
N GLN A 253 4.57 15.70 -5.43
CA GLN A 253 5.43 16.83 -5.79
C GLN A 253 6.81 16.35 -6.25
N GLY A 254 7.36 16.94 -7.32
CA GLY A 254 8.64 16.55 -7.93
C GLY A 254 8.57 15.29 -8.77
N SER A 255 7.43 14.57 -8.83
CA SER A 255 7.22 13.44 -9.73
C SER A 255 6.79 13.90 -11.11
N LEU A 256 6.91 13.01 -12.11
CA LEU A 256 6.48 13.30 -13.49
C LEU A 256 4.95 13.50 -13.61
N MET A 257 4.19 13.11 -12.61
CA MET A 257 2.73 13.26 -12.57
C MET A 257 2.28 14.30 -11.53
N GLU A 258 3.14 15.23 -11.10
CA GLU A 258 2.79 16.23 -10.09
C GLU A 258 1.65 17.17 -10.52
N ASP A 259 1.52 17.43 -11.81
CA ASP A 259 0.44 18.25 -12.39
C ASP A 259 -0.80 17.41 -12.81
N TRP A 260 -0.77 16.10 -12.61
CA TRP A 260 -1.90 15.25 -12.92
C TRP A 260 -3.02 15.45 -11.87
N PRO A 261 -4.30 15.43 -12.28
CA PRO A 261 -5.37 15.60 -11.31
C PRO A 261 -5.41 14.43 -10.30
N ALA A 262 -5.64 14.75 -9.04
CA ALA A 262 -5.95 13.74 -8.03
C ALA A 262 -7.21 12.95 -8.43
N VAL A 263 -7.33 11.70 -7.93
CA VAL A 263 -8.50 10.87 -8.22
C VAL A 263 -9.80 11.57 -7.80
N ASP A 264 -10.81 11.52 -8.65
CA ASP A 264 -12.15 12.00 -8.33
C ASP A 264 -12.76 11.23 -7.15
N ARG A 265 -13.43 11.94 -6.24
CA ARG A 265 -13.98 11.31 -5.03
C ARG A 265 -15.09 10.32 -5.35
N GLY A 266 -15.94 10.62 -6.28
CA GLY A 266 -17.01 9.72 -6.71
C GLY A 266 -16.45 8.45 -7.33
N GLN A 267 -15.49 8.57 -8.24
CA GLN A 267 -14.76 7.44 -8.81
C GLN A 267 -14.12 6.59 -7.72
N TRP A 268 -13.37 7.20 -6.81
CA TRP A 268 -12.72 6.48 -5.73
C TRP A 268 -13.71 5.68 -4.89
N ARG A 269 -14.82 6.30 -4.46
CA ARG A 269 -15.82 5.62 -3.63
C ARG A 269 -16.53 4.49 -4.36
N ARG A 270 -16.90 4.68 -5.63
CA ARG A 270 -17.52 3.61 -6.43
C ARG A 270 -16.57 2.44 -6.64
N VAL A 271 -15.29 2.71 -6.92
CA VAL A 271 -14.28 1.66 -7.08
C VAL A 271 -14.01 0.93 -5.77
N GLN A 272 -13.91 1.63 -4.62
CA GLN A 272 -13.80 0.99 -3.31
C GLN A 272 -14.96 0.03 -3.04
N LEU A 273 -16.19 0.49 -3.28
CA LEU A 273 -17.41 -0.32 -3.07
C LEU A 273 -17.42 -1.54 -3.97
N ALA A 274 -17.19 -1.36 -5.28
CA ALA A 274 -17.21 -2.46 -6.24
C ALA A 274 -16.10 -3.47 -5.98
N ARG A 275 -14.89 -3.02 -5.63
CA ARG A 275 -13.79 -3.91 -5.24
C ARG A 275 -14.16 -4.76 -4.02
N PHE A 276 -14.76 -4.16 -3.00
CA PHE A 276 -15.21 -4.90 -1.81
C PHE A 276 -16.29 -5.94 -2.16
N ILE A 277 -17.22 -5.58 -3.03
CA ILE A 277 -18.26 -6.50 -3.53
C ILE A 277 -17.62 -7.69 -4.25
N ILE A 278 -16.61 -7.47 -5.08
CA ILE A 278 -15.88 -8.53 -5.78
C ILE A 278 -15.10 -9.41 -4.79
N ASP A 279 -14.35 -8.80 -3.88
CA ASP A 279 -13.46 -9.54 -3.00
C ASP A 279 -14.21 -10.30 -1.88
N TYR A 280 -15.31 -9.73 -1.33
CA TYR A 280 -15.90 -10.23 -0.08
C TYR A 280 -17.40 -10.49 -0.12
N ALA A 281 -18.15 -9.89 -1.04
CA ALA A 281 -19.62 -10.03 -1.08
C ALA A 281 -20.13 -10.94 -2.21
N GLY A 282 -19.24 -11.65 -2.89
CA GLY A 282 -19.60 -12.61 -3.94
C GLY A 282 -20.12 -11.99 -5.23
N GLY A 283 -20.02 -10.66 -5.38
CA GLY A 283 -20.36 -9.99 -6.63
C GLY A 283 -19.28 -10.17 -7.69
N ARG A 284 -19.60 -9.78 -8.93
CA ARG A 284 -18.70 -9.93 -10.08
C ARG A 284 -18.76 -8.71 -10.98
N ALA A 285 -17.60 -8.31 -11.51
CA ALA A 285 -17.50 -7.20 -12.45
C ALA A 285 -18.32 -7.43 -13.73
N ASP A 286 -18.45 -8.67 -14.21
CA ASP A 286 -19.26 -9.04 -15.37
C ASP A 286 -20.78 -8.98 -15.13
N LYS A 287 -21.22 -8.75 -13.89
CA LYS A 287 -22.61 -8.50 -13.49
C LYS A 287 -22.89 -7.03 -13.18
N MET A 288 -21.86 -6.20 -13.17
CA MET A 288 -22.01 -4.76 -13.03
C MET A 288 -22.37 -4.12 -14.37
N VAL A 289 -23.06 -2.99 -14.33
CA VAL A 289 -23.38 -2.20 -15.53
C VAL A 289 -22.51 -0.95 -15.54
N PHE A 290 -21.87 -0.69 -16.66
CA PHE A 290 -21.04 0.48 -16.90
C PHE A 290 -21.68 1.38 -17.96
N ASN A 291 -21.58 2.70 -17.79
CA ASN A 291 -22.00 3.64 -18.82
C ASN A 291 -20.94 3.75 -19.95
N ALA A 292 -21.20 4.64 -20.91
CA ALA A 292 -20.31 4.84 -22.06
C ALA A 292 -18.88 5.32 -21.68
N ASP A 293 -18.73 5.97 -20.53
CA ASP A 293 -17.45 6.45 -20.00
C ASP A 293 -16.74 5.41 -19.11
N GLY A 294 -17.32 4.21 -18.99
CA GLY A 294 -16.78 3.13 -18.18
C GLY A 294 -17.02 3.28 -16.69
N GLN A 295 -17.88 4.22 -16.27
CA GLN A 295 -18.28 4.39 -14.87
C GLN A 295 -19.32 3.33 -14.48
N VAL A 296 -19.17 2.72 -13.31
CA VAL A 296 -20.16 1.78 -12.77
C VAL A 296 -21.44 2.53 -12.37
N VAL A 297 -22.56 2.08 -12.92
CA VAL A 297 -23.90 2.65 -12.66
C VAL A 297 -24.83 1.64 -11.98
N ASP A 298 -24.50 0.36 -12.01
CA ASP A 298 -25.19 -0.72 -11.28
C ASP A 298 -24.16 -1.73 -10.79
N PHE A 299 -24.19 -2.05 -9.51
CA PHE A 299 -23.24 -2.97 -8.87
C PHE A 299 -23.65 -4.46 -8.96
N GLY A 300 -24.76 -4.75 -9.64
CA GLY A 300 -25.23 -6.13 -9.82
C GLY A 300 -25.81 -6.76 -8.55
N LEU A 301 -26.24 -5.96 -7.58
CA LEU A 301 -26.83 -6.39 -6.31
C LEU A 301 -28.24 -5.81 -6.14
N THR A 302 -29.04 -6.42 -5.25
CA THR A 302 -30.31 -5.81 -4.84
C THR A 302 -30.04 -4.49 -4.08
N ALA A 303 -30.98 -3.55 -4.17
CA ALA A 303 -30.85 -2.27 -3.46
C ALA A 303 -30.65 -2.44 -1.95
N SER A 304 -31.34 -3.40 -1.34
CA SER A 304 -31.21 -3.67 0.11
C SER A 304 -29.85 -4.24 0.48
N THR A 305 -29.31 -5.14 -0.33
CA THR A 305 -27.96 -5.69 -0.10
C THR A 305 -26.89 -4.61 -0.27
N LEU A 306 -26.99 -3.82 -1.34
CA LEU A 306 -26.07 -2.72 -1.61
C LEU A 306 -26.07 -1.70 -0.47
N GLU A 307 -27.26 -1.29 -0.02
CA GLU A 307 -27.38 -0.33 1.09
C GLU A 307 -26.79 -0.87 2.40
N ALA A 308 -27.00 -2.15 2.70
CA ALA A 308 -26.41 -2.79 3.88
C ALA A 308 -24.89 -2.81 3.81
N ILE A 309 -24.31 -3.09 2.64
CA ILE A 309 -22.84 -3.06 2.44
C ILE A 309 -22.30 -1.64 2.62
N ILE A 310 -22.94 -0.64 2.02
CA ILE A 310 -22.55 0.78 2.17
C ILE A 310 -22.63 1.20 3.63
N HIS A 311 -23.72 0.88 4.30
CA HIS A 311 -23.94 1.26 5.70
C HIS A 311 -22.93 0.60 6.66
N SER A 312 -22.41 -0.58 6.32
CA SER A 312 -21.37 -1.24 7.11
C SER A 312 -20.07 -0.42 7.17
N GLY A 313 -19.83 0.46 6.20
CA GLY A 313 -18.59 1.23 6.06
C GLY A 313 -17.36 0.42 5.65
N LYS A 314 -17.42 -0.91 5.69
CA LYS A 314 -16.28 -1.79 5.40
C LYS A 314 -15.61 -1.54 4.05
N PRO A 315 -16.33 -1.30 2.93
CA PRO A 315 -15.72 -1.04 1.63
C PRO A 315 -14.78 0.16 1.61
N PHE A 316 -14.99 1.14 2.48
CA PHE A 316 -14.29 2.43 2.51
C PHE A 316 -13.12 2.47 3.48
N GLN A 317 -12.92 1.38 4.22
CA GLN A 317 -11.71 1.19 5.02
C GLN A 317 -10.53 0.84 4.11
N THR A 318 -9.32 1.04 4.64
CA THR A 318 -8.09 0.72 3.91
C THR A 318 -8.10 -0.74 3.47
N SER A 319 -7.87 -1.01 2.20
CA SER A 319 -7.65 -2.37 1.68
C SER A 319 -6.19 -2.78 1.84
N GLY A 320 -5.95 -4.06 2.10
CA GLY A 320 -4.59 -4.57 2.32
C GLY A 320 -4.61 -6.01 2.82
N CYS A 321 -3.46 -6.52 3.24
CA CYS A 321 -3.37 -7.84 3.83
C CYS A 321 -4.24 -7.95 5.09
N PRO A 322 -4.94 -9.09 5.28
CA PRO A 322 -5.90 -9.26 6.36
C PRO A 322 -5.23 -9.29 7.73
N GLY A 323 -6.04 -8.98 8.76
CA GLY A 323 -5.71 -9.24 10.16
C GLY A 323 -5.87 -10.72 10.52
N LYS A 324 -5.59 -11.04 11.79
CA LYS A 324 -5.70 -12.40 12.31
C LYS A 324 -7.14 -12.84 12.51
N ASP A 325 -8.01 -11.89 12.89
CA ASP A 325 -9.35 -12.18 13.39
C ASP A 325 -10.47 -11.83 12.40
N ASP A 326 -10.21 -10.92 11.44
CA ASP A 326 -11.17 -10.49 10.43
C ASP A 326 -10.47 -10.33 9.08
N THR A 327 -10.84 -11.16 8.12
CA THR A 327 -10.27 -11.16 6.77
C THR A 327 -10.82 -10.04 5.88
N GLU A 328 -11.97 -9.45 6.21
CA GLU A 328 -12.58 -8.34 5.48
C GLU A 328 -11.97 -6.98 5.89
N ILE A 329 -11.35 -6.92 7.07
CA ILE A 329 -10.65 -5.73 7.58
C ILE A 329 -9.15 -5.94 7.48
N SER A 330 -8.47 -5.05 6.78
CA SER A 330 -7.03 -5.19 6.62
C SER A 330 -6.26 -4.83 7.89
N ALA A 331 -5.27 -5.66 8.24
CA ALA A 331 -4.25 -5.28 9.21
C ALA A 331 -3.40 -4.13 8.67
N CYS A 332 -3.13 -4.13 7.36
CA CYS A 332 -2.40 -3.04 6.68
C CYS A 332 -3.30 -1.82 6.50
N ASN A 333 -3.70 -1.21 7.62
CA ASN A 333 -4.65 -0.10 7.64
C ASN A 333 -4.02 1.29 7.42
N ARG A 334 -2.71 1.42 7.36
CA ARG A 334 -1.93 2.61 6.97
C ARG A 334 -2.57 3.94 7.39
N PRO A 335 -2.70 4.24 8.70
CA PRO A 335 -3.38 5.43 9.16
C PRO A 335 -2.84 6.70 8.50
N TYR A 336 -3.70 7.39 7.73
CA TYR A 336 -3.39 8.64 7.01
C TYR A 336 -2.22 8.55 6.02
N GLY A 337 -1.91 7.34 5.53
CA GLY A 337 -0.82 7.12 4.59
C GLY A 337 -1.13 7.61 3.16
N ASP A 338 -2.40 7.64 2.76
CA ASP A 338 -2.85 8.04 1.43
C ASP A 338 -3.63 9.37 1.41
N SER A 339 -3.99 9.92 2.57
CA SER A 339 -4.78 11.14 2.66
C SER A 339 -4.68 11.80 4.02
N PRO A 340 -4.85 13.14 4.10
CA PRO A 340 -4.84 13.84 5.38
C PRO A 340 -6.11 13.55 6.19
N PRO A 341 -6.08 13.76 7.52
CA PRO A 341 -7.25 13.61 8.38
C PRO A 341 -8.46 14.47 8.00
N SER A 342 -8.23 15.57 7.29
CA SER A 342 -9.29 16.48 6.82
C SER A 342 -10.04 15.98 5.58
N ASP A 343 -9.48 14.98 4.86
CA ASP A 343 -10.06 14.45 3.62
C ASP A 343 -9.66 12.99 3.46
N ILE A 344 -10.26 12.12 4.28
CA ILE A 344 -9.89 10.71 4.37
C ILE A 344 -10.37 9.96 3.12
N LEU A 345 -9.43 9.41 2.37
CA LEU A 345 -9.70 8.54 1.22
C LEU A 345 -9.87 7.08 1.61
N SER A 346 -9.01 6.56 2.49
CA SER A 346 -9.13 5.22 3.05
C SER A 346 -9.19 5.32 4.56
N PHE A 347 -10.30 4.87 5.14
CA PHE A 347 -10.48 4.98 6.60
C PHE A 347 -9.64 3.93 7.32
N PRO A 348 -8.78 4.33 8.26
CA PRO A 348 -7.95 3.39 9.02
C PRO A 348 -8.70 2.76 10.22
N PHE A 349 -9.98 3.01 10.35
CA PHE A 349 -10.87 2.56 11.44
C PHE A 349 -12.30 2.37 10.91
N ALA A 350 -13.17 1.78 11.72
CA ALA A 350 -14.58 1.64 11.40
C ALA A 350 -15.27 3.01 11.23
N LEU A 351 -16.04 3.16 10.17
CA LEU A 351 -16.78 4.38 9.88
C LEU A 351 -17.95 4.55 10.88
N ASN A 352 -18.15 5.78 11.33
CA ASN A 352 -19.38 6.17 12.00
C ASN A 352 -20.44 6.65 10.99
N GLU A 353 -21.65 6.94 11.44
CA GLU A 353 -22.75 7.38 10.59
C GLU A 353 -22.41 8.64 9.78
N LYS A 354 -21.69 9.60 10.37
CA LYS A 354 -21.25 10.83 9.66
C LYS A 354 -20.27 10.52 8.54
N ASP A 355 -19.36 9.58 8.77
CA ASP A 355 -18.41 9.15 7.74
C ASP A 355 -19.14 8.47 6.57
N VAL A 356 -20.12 7.61 6.86
CA VAL A 356 -20.95 6.93 5.85
C VAL A 356 -21.73 7.96 5.02
N GLU A 357 -22.31 8.99 5.66
CA GLU A 357 -23.03 10.05 4.95
C GLU A 357 -22.10 10.90 4.05
N ILE A 358 -20.85 11.15 4.47
CA ILE A 358 -19.85 11.80 3.62
C ILE A 358 -19.55 10.95 2.39
N VAL A 359 -19.31 9.66 2.57
CA VAL A 359 -19.04 8.72 1.47
C VAL A 359 -20.22 8.65 0.49
N LYS A 360 -21.46 8.54 0.99
CA LYS A 360 -22.66 8.55 0.14
C LYS A 360 -22.76 9.79 -0.72
N ARG A 361 -22.51 10.97 -0.15
CA ARG A 361 -22.50 12.23 -0.90
C ARG A 361 -21.42 12.27 -1.97
N GLN A 362 -20.22 11.76 -1.66
CA GLN A 362 -19.12 11.70 -2.62
C GLN A 362 -19.40 10.73 -3.79
N MET A 363 -20.12 9.63 -3.55
CA MET A 363 -20.52 8.72 -4.63
C MET A 363 -21.60 9.30 -5.55
N ALA A 364 -22.43 10.19 -5.04
CA ALA A 364 -23.56 10.78 -5.78
C ALA A 364 -23.14 11.99 -6.65
N GLY A 365 -21.99 12.60 -6.38
CA GLY A 365 -21.43 13.73 -7.16
C GLY A 365 -20.51 13.24 -8.22
#